data_4e328a441fc6d60a4bede2c66eedcdd6
#
_entry.id   4e328a441fc6d60a4bede2c66eedcdd6
#
_cell.length_a   1.000
_cell.length_b   1.000
_cell.length_c   1.000
_cell.angle_alpha   90.00
_cell.angle_beta   90.00
_cell.angle_gamma   90.00
#
_symmetry.space_group_name_H-M   'P 1'
#
loop_
_entity.id
_entity.type
_entity.pdbx_description
1 polymer ?
#
loop_
_entity_poly.entity_id
_entity_poly.type
_entity_poly.pdbx_seq_one_letter_code
_entity_poly.pdbx_strand_id
1 'polypeptide(L)'
;SQGLRTVPLEIGREEAIRLGKQYVHNDICFPAQIVIGEALAALRSGKYDPDKVAVGTGKYIGDCRLTHYEALLRKALDDAGYPQVPIITNDDVDFHNVHPGFKMNVRSALKVAFTLPMIDALEELLRKMRPYETEPGCADRAFNEALDLLMEGLRGKSLRSLKRGFSQAIDVMKKVPYDRTHRKPQVLIVGEYLLNFHPGANHDVELYLERNGLEVIEARMTDVIRKTYFYQHAQEKEYRVTRPLKEKAWHAIADNVFDVAHNVCDSIACAHPLYEPPCRMPDLVRASDSIIHHTFDAGEGVLIPGEILHHAAHGCTSFLILQPFGCLPNHVVGRGIAKRLKELYPQANILPLDYDPDVSFANIENRLQMLILSAKGTENSQVEVEKASARTPQAASSAVSDAALAVASAADSAAYAAADVAAHAIDAGKFAAKTASSARSAAGAAA
;
A
#
# COMPACT_ATOMS: atom_id res chain seq x y z
N SER A 1 0.72 -23.39 -9.90
CA SER A 1 1.39 -24.21 -8.88
C SER A 1 2.72 -24.69 -9.43
N GLN A 2 3.76 -24.48 -8.69
CA GLN A 2 5.15 -24.86 -9.02
C GLN A 2 5.50 -26.26 -8.45
N GLY A 3 4.49 -27.04 -8.04
CA GLY A 3 4.69 -28.31 -7.34
C GLY A 3 5.01 -28.18 -5.85
N LEU A 4 5.10 -26.95 -5.33
CA LEU A 4 5.31 -26.70 -3.92
C LEU A 4 3.96 -26.60 -3.19
N ARG A 5 3.89 -27.17 -2.00
CA ARG A 5 2.77 -26.97 -1.08
C ARG A 5 3.09 -25.75 -0.20
N THR A 6 2.44 -24.64 -0.47
CA THR A 6 2.54 -23.45 0.38
C THR A 6 1.61 -23.58 1.58
N VAL A 7 2.12 -23.30 2.76
CA VAL A 7 1.35 -23.26 4.01
C VAL A 7 1.51 -21.86 4.58
N PRO A 8 0.43 -21.06 4.71
CA PRO A 8 0.51 -19.81 5.46
C PRO A 8 0.78 -20.13 6.93
N LEU A 9 1.63 -19.32 7.58
CA LEU A 9 1.92 -19.50 8.99
C LEU A 9 0.69 -19.12 9.82
N GLU A 10 0.52 -19.81 10.95
CA GLU A 10 -0.49 -19.44 11.93
C GLU A 10 -0.07 -18.13 12.61
N ILE A 11 -1.01 -17.22 12.80
CA ILE A 11 -0.79 -15.96 13.50
C ILE A 11 -0.60 -16.25 14.99
N GLY A 12 0.67 -16.34 15.40
CA GLY A 12 1.07 -16.68 16.77
C GLY A 12 1.66 -15.46 17.50
N ARG A 13 0.84 -14.46 17.81
CA ARG A 13 1.29 -13.17 18.28
C ARG A 13 2.29 -13.23 19.45
N GLU A 14 1.90 -13.72 20.61
CA GLU A 14 2.74 -13.71 21.80
C GLU A 14 3.98 -14.62 21.66
N GLU A 15 3.77 -15.81 21.12
CA GLU A 15 4.84 -16.76 20.86
C GLU A 15 5.81 -16.22 19.80
N ALA A 16 5.31 -15.65 18.71
CA ALA A 16 6.12 -15.07 17.66
C ALA A 16 6.97 -13.91 18.19
N ILE A 17 6.37 -12.99 18.95
CA ILE A 17 7.09 -11.88 19.59
C ILE A 17 8.18 -12.39 20.53
N ARG A 18 7.85 -13.33 21.39
CA ARG A 18 8.80 -13.92 22.35
C ARG A 18 9.98 -14.58 21.65
N LEU A 19 9.73 -15.35 20.60
CA LEU A 19 10.80 -16.00 19.82
C LEU A 19 11.57 -14.98 18.99
N GLY A 20 10.91 -14.03 18.37
CA GLY A 20 11.58 -12.94 17.65
C GLY A 20 12.56 -12.19 18.55
N LYS A 21 12.14 -11.77 19.74
CA LYS A 21 12.99 -11.09 20.74
C LYS A 21 14.17 -11.94 21.21
N GLN A 22 14.00 -13.26 21.25
CA GLN A 22 15.05 -14.18 21.69
C GLN A 22 16.20 -14.32 20.67
N TYR A 23 15.87 -14.29 19.36
CA TYR A 23 16.82 -14.61 18.29
C TYR A 23 17.23 -13.41 17.42
N VAL A 24 16.53 -12.28 17.55
CA VAL A 24 16.83 -11.07 16.82
C VAL A 24 17.06 -9.93 17.80
N HIS A 25 18.03 -9.05 17.51
CA HIS A 25 18.36 -7.93 18.40
C HIS A 25 17.23 -6.87 18.42
N ASN A 26 17.14 -6.13 19.52
CA ASN A 26 16.04 -5.18 19.76
C ASN A 26 16.04 -3.97 18.81
N ASP A 27 17.19 -3.64 18.20
CA ASP A 27 17.29 -2.50 17.29
C ASP A 27 16.75 -2.77 15.88
N ILE A 28 16.32 -4.01 15.60
CA ILE A 28 15.60 -4.30 14.36
C ILE A 28 14.16 -3.80 14.43
N CYS A 29 13.54 -3.58 13.27
CA CYS A 29 12.13 -3.20 13.24
C CYS A 29 11.22 -4.33 13.74
N PHE A 30 10.10 -3.98 14.36
CA PHE A 30 9.13 -4.92 14.91
C PHE A 30 8.63 -5.97 13.90
N PRO A 31 8.37 -5.66 12.62
CA PRO A 31 7.99 -6.65 11.61
C PRO A 31 9.00 -7.80 11.46
N ALA A 32 10.31 -7.52 11.54
CA ALA A 32 11.33 -8.58 11.47
C ALA A 32 11.21 -9.57 12.62
N GLN A 33 10.90 -9.08 13.83
CA GLN A 33 10.72 -9.94 15.00
C GLN A 33 9.50 -10.86 14.83
N ILE A 34 8.39 -10.33 14.28
CA ILE A 34 7.19 -11.13 13.99
C ILE A 34 7.50 -12.21 12.96
N VAL A 35 8.02 -11.84 11.80
CA VAL A 35 8.29 -12.79 10.69
C VAL A 35 9.21 -13.91 11.11
N ILE A 36 10.30 -13.58 11.80
CA ILE A 36 11.28 -14.58 12.28
C ILE A 36 10.69 -15.41 13.40
N GLY A 37 9.98 -14.79 14.32
CA GLY A 37 9.32 -15.47 15.43
C GLY A 37 8.26 -16.47 14.97
N GLU A 38 7.44 -16.14 14.00
CA GLU A 38 6.43 -17.06 13.44
C GLU A 38 7.05 -18.23 12.70
N ALA A 39 8.15 -18.00 11.96
CA ALA A 39 8.90 -19.08 11.32
C ALA A 39 9.45 -20.07 12.35
N LEU A 40 10.04 -19.56 13.44
CA LEU A 40 10.55 -20.39 14.53
C LEU A 40 9.44 -21.10 15.31
N ALA A 41 8.30 -20.42 15.55
CA ALA A 41 7.14 -21.02 16.20
C ALA A 41 6.58 -22.18 15.37
N ALA A 42 6.47 -22.00 14.05
CA ALA A 42 6.03 -23.05 13.15
C ALA A 42 6.95 -24.28 13.20
N LEU A 43 8.27 -24.10 13.14
CA LEU A 43 9.24 -25.20 13.21
C LEU A 43 9.20 -25.91 14.59
N ARG A 44 9.06 -25.16 15.68
CA ARG A 44 8.97 -25.72 17.06
C ARG A 44 7.65 -26.40 17.35
N SER A 45 6.60 -26.12 16.56
CA SER A 45 5.29 -26.75 16.75
C SER A 45 5.28 -28.28 16.58
N GLY A 46 6.31 -28.84 15.93
CA GLY A 46 6.38 -30.25 15.56
C GLY A 46 5.43 -30.67 14.42
N LYS A 47 4.67 -29.71 13.86
CA LYS A 47 3.75 -29.96 12.73
C LYS A 47 4.49 -30.17 11.42
N TYR A 48 5.73 -29.69 11.32
CA TYR A 48 6.53 -29.68 10.09
C TYR A 48 7.85 -30.41 10.33
N ASP A 49 8.24 -31.26 9.39
CA ASP A 49 9.53 -31.93 9.35
C ASP A 49 10.59 -30.93 8.83
N PRO A 50 11.57 -30.48 9.64
CA PRO A 50 12.55 -29.49 9.23
C PRO A 50 13.38 -29.89 8.01
N ASP A 51 13.51 -31.21 7.73
CA ASP A 51 14.26 -31.71 6.58
C ASP A 51 13.45 -31.65 5.26
N LYS A 52 12.14 -31.28 5.34
CA LYS A 52 11.22 -31.29 4.19
C LYS A 52 10.55 -29.95 3.94
N VAL A 53 10.94 -28.91 4.66
CA VAL A 53 10.33 -27.58 4.54
C VAL A 53 11.39 -26.53 4.19
N ALA A 54 10.91 -25.42 3.66
CA ALA A 54 11.66 -24.18 3.48
C ALA A 54 10.84 -23.01 4.05
N VAL A 55 11.51 -21.99 4.55
CA VAL A 55 10.85 -20.76 4.99
C VAL A 55 10.93 -19.73 3.86
N GLY A 56 9.77 -19.16 3.48
CA GLY A 56 9.70 -18.06 2.53
C GLY A 56 9.68 -16.72 3.25
N THR A 57 10.50 -15.75 2.81
CA THR A 57 10.46 -14.36 3.30
C THR A 57 10.64 -13.38 2.15
N GLY A 58 10.12 -12.16 2.32
CA GLY A 58 10.39 -11.06 1.39
C GLY A 58 11.84 -10.57 1.53
N LYS A 59 12.37 -10.01 0.44
CA LYS A 59 13.63 -9.27 0.39
C LYS A 59 13.41 -8.00 -0.41
N TYR A 60 13.98 -6.91 0.07
CA TYR A 60 13.95 -5.62 -0.59
C TYR A 60 15.38 -5.07 -0.63
N ILE A 61 15.78 -4.48 -1.75
CA ILE A 61 17.09 -3.82 -1.86
C ILE A 61 16.85 -2.32 -1.86
N GLY A 62 17.19 -1.66 -0.74
CA GLY A 62 16.99 -0.23 -0.57
C GLY A 62 17.02 0.20 0.89
N ASP A 63 16.42 1.34 1.20
CA ASP A 63 16.46 2.00 2.50
C ASP A 63 15.47 1.40 3.52
N CYS A 64 15.14 0.12 3.39
CA CYS A 64 14.29 -0.63 4.31
C CYS A 64 15.06 -1.78 4.93
N ARG A 65 14.83 -2.06 6.21
CA ARG A 65 15.48 -3.17 6.93
C ARG A 65 15.08 -4.56 6.42
N LEU A 66 14.02 -4.65 5.62
CA LEU A 66 13.65 -5.88 4.91
C LEU A 66 14.81 -6.44 4.05
N THR A 67 15.76 -5.59 3.64
CA THR A 67 17.01 -5.99 2.99
C THR A 67 17.80 -7.02 3.81
N HIS A 68 17.69 -6.99 5.14
CA HIS A 68 18.46 -7.85 6.05
C HIS A 68 17.66 -9.03 6.63
N TYR A 69 16.36 -9.15 6.34
CA TYR A 69 15.51 -10.20 6.94
C TYR A 69 16.01 -11.61 6.63
N GLU A 70 16.45 -11.86 5.41
CA GLU A 70 17.01 -13.16 5.02
C GLU A 70 18.22 -13.55 5.88
N ALA A 71 19.18 -12.65 6.03
CA ALA A 71 20.38 -12.88 6.82
C ALA A 71 20.07 -13.07 8.33
N LEU A 72 19.14 -12.28 8.85
CA LEU A 72 18.69 -12.40 10.23
C LEU A 72 17.91 -13.69 10.47
N LEU A 73 17.04 -14.07 9.53
CA LEU A 73 16.32 -15.35 9.57
C LEU A 73 17.29 -16.53 9.51
N ARG A 74 18.32 -16.46 8.63
CA ARG A 74 19.35 -17.50 8.56
C ARG A 74 20.06 -17.67 9.91
N LYS A 75 20.52 -16.54 10.48
CA LYS A 75 21.15 -16.57 11.81
C LYS A 75 20.22 -17.15 12.87
N ALA A 76 18.97 -16.71 12.89
CA ALA A 76 17.98 -17.17 13.87
C ALA A 76 17.68 -18.68 13.74
N LEU A 77 17.61 -19.20 12.52
CA LEU A 77 17.44 -20.63 12.26
C LEU A 77 18.65 -21.44 12.71
N ASP A 78 19.88 -20.96 12.45
CA ASP A 78 21.10 -21.62 12.88
C ASP A 78 21.21 -21.67 14.40
N ASP A 79 20.98 -20.53 15.08
CA ASP A 79 21.00 -20.42 16.54
C ASP A 79 19.88 -21.25 17.21
N ALA A 80 18.75 -21.45 16.52
CA ALA A 80 17.64 -22.26 17.00
C ALA A 80 17.79 -23.76 16.74
N GLY A 81 18.85 -24.19 16.05
CA GLY A 81 19.12 -25.60 15.74
C GLY A 81 18.49 -26.12 14.45
N TYR A 82 18.15 -25.22 13.51
CA TYR A 82 17.57 -25.54 12.20
C TYR A 82 18.47 -25.13 11.02
N PRO A 83 19.79 -25.43 11.01
CA PRO A 83 20.69 -24.99 9.95
C PRO A 83 20.35 -25.58 8.58
N GLN A 84 19.67 -26.75 8.55
CA GLN A 84 19.27 -27.43 7.32
C GLN A 84 18.07 -26.80 6.63
N VAL A 85 17.28 -25.96 7.31
CA VAL A 85 16.07 -25.35 6.72
C VAL A 85 16.46 -24.28 5.72
N PRO A 86 16.18 -24.44 4.41
CA PRO A 86 16.47 -23.43 3.42
C PRO A 86 15.53 -22.24 3.50
N ILE A 87 16.04 -21.07 3.09
CA ILE A 87 15.24 -19.85 2.97
C ILE A 87 14.96 -19.59 1.49
N ILE A 88 13.71 -19.32 1.17
CA ILE A 88 13.26 -18.89 -0.16
C ILE A 88 12.96 -17.40 -0.07
N THR A 89 13.61 -16.60 -0.92
CA THR A 89 13.38 -15.15 -0.98
C THR A 89 13.24 -14.70 -2.43
N ASN A 90 12.58 -13.56 -2.64
CA ASN A 90 12.67 -12.84 -3.90
C ASN A 90 13.99 -12.08 -3.93
N ASP A 91 14.74 -12.20 -5.02
CA ASP A 91 15.90 -11.35 -5.28
C ASP A 91 15.47 -10.25 -6.26
N ASP A 92 15.56 -8.99 -5.81
CA ASP A 92 15.19 -7.85 -6.64
C ASP A 92 16.14 -7.63 -7.82
N VAL A 93 17.37 -8.14 -7.72
CA VAL A 93 18.39 -8.02 -8.77
C VAL A 93 18.27 -9.13 -9.82
N ASP A 94 17.85 -10.31 -9.40
CA ASP A 94 17.73 -11.45 -10.31
C ASP A 94 16.53 -12.33 -9.96
N PHE A 95 15.40 -11.99 -10.55
CA PHE A 95 14.14 -12.75 -10.41
C PHE A 95 14.28 -14.25 -10.77
N HIS A 96 15.41 -14.63 -11.37
CA HIS A 96 15.72 -15.99 -11.75
C HIS A 96 16.54 -16.76 -10.72
N ASN A 97 17.16 -16.06 -9.76
CA ASN A 97 18.04 -16.65 -8.72
C ASN A 97 17.36 -16.86 -7.37
N VAL A 98 16.05 -16.91 -7.33
CA VAL A 98 15.32 -17.47 -6.20
C VAL A 98 15.89 -18.87 -5.91
N HIS A 99 15.96 -19.27 -4.64
CA HIS A 99 16.43 -20.59 -4.18
C HIS A 99 16.27 -21.69 -5.25
N PRO A 100 17.26 -22.55 -5.50
CA PRO A 100 17.28 -23.52 -6.64
C PRO A 100 16.03 -24.36 -6.81
N GLY A 101 15.24 -24.56 -5.77
CA GLY A 101 13.97 -25.30 -5.80
C GLY A 101 12.74 -24.44 -6.15
N PHE A 102 12.86 -23.11 -6.25
CA PHE A 102 11.73 -22.24 -6.55
C PHE A 102 12.04 -21.39 -7.79
N LYS A 103 11.18 -21.50 -8.82
CA LYS A 103 11.30 -20.71 -10.04
C LYS A 103 9.96 -20.04 -10.33
N MET A 104 9.91 -18.70 -10.27
CA MET A 104 8.77 -17.97 -10.75
C MET A 104 8.88 -17.79 -12.27
N ASN A 105 8.01 -18.43 -13.02
CA ASN A 105 7.95 -18.22 -14.47
C ASN A 105 7.03 -17.02 -14.80
N VAL A 106 7.20 -16.46 -16.01
CA VAL A 106 6.42 -15.31 -16.51
C VAL A 106 4.92 -15.52 -16.36
N ARG A 107 4.43 -16.74 -16.62
CA ARG A 107 3.00 -17.05 -16.48
C ARG A 107 2.52 -16.95 -15.04
N SER A 108 3.31 -17.38 -14.07
CA SER A 108 2.99 -17.25 -12.64
C SER A 108 3.05 -15.79 -12.19
N ALA A 109 4.05 -15.02 -12.64
CA ALA A 109 4.14 -13.60 -12.37
C ALA A 109 2.94 -12.82 -12.91
N LEU A 110 2.52 -13.09 -14.14
CA LEU A 110 1.31 -12.49 -14.72
C LEU A 110 0.05 -12.87 -13.94
N LYS A 111 -0.09 -14.14 -13.51
CA LYS A 111 -1.23 -14.54 -12.67
C LYS A 111 -1.28 -13.75 -11.37
N VAL A 112 -0.14 -13.55 -10.69
CA VAL A 112 -0.05 -12.74 -9.47
C VAL A 112 -0.46 -11.30 -9.79
N ALA A 113 0.13 -10.67 -10.80
CA ALA A 113 -0.15 -9.29 -11.17
C ALA A 113 -1.64 -9.04 -11.48
N PHE A 114 -2.33 -9.99 -12.12
CA PHE A 114 -3.77 -9.87 -12.39
C PHE A 114 -4.67 -10.22 -11.21
N THR A 115 -4.20 -11.06 -10.27
CA THR A 115 -5.02 -11.48 -9.13
C THR A 115 -4.99 -10.46 -8.00
N LEU A 116 -3.87 -9.77 -7.78
CA LEU A 116 -3.71 -8.80 -6.71
C LEU A 116 -4.79 -7.70 -6.70
N PRO A 117 -5.01 -6.93 -7.79
CA PRO A 117 -6.07 -5.91 -7.79
C PRO A 117 -7.47 -6.51 -7.63
N MET A 118 -7.69 -7.79 -7.99
CA MET A 118 -8.96 -8.46 -7.77
C MET A 118 -9.18 -8.78 -6.29
N ILE A 119 -8.13 -9.16 -5.56
CA ILE A 119 -8.19 -9.36 -4.10
C ILE A 119 -8.43 -8.01 -3.41
N ASP A 120 -7.65 -6.98 -3.74
CA ASP A 120 -7.83 -5.62 -3.19
C ASP A 120 -9.27 -5.12 -3.40
N ALA A 121 -9.88 -5.38 -4.57
CA ALA A 121 -11.25 -5.01 -4.85
C ALA A 121 -12.27 -5.77 -3.98
N LEU A 122 -12.06 -7.06 -3.73
CA LEU A 122 -12.94 -7.84 -2.84
C LEU A 122 -12.81 -7.38 -1.39
N GLU A 123 -11.60 -7.08 -0.92
CA GLU A 123 -11.36 -6.55 0.42
C GLU A 123 -11.96 -5.16 0.60
N GLU A 124 -11.83 -4.28 -0.40
CA GLU A 124 -12.49 -2.97 -0.38
C GLU A 124 -14.02 -3.10 -0.27
N LEU A 125 -14.61 -4.00 -1.06
CA LEU A 125 -16.04 -4.26 -0.99
C LEU A 125 -16.46 -4.83 0.36
N LEU A 126 -15.65 -5.72 0.95
CA LEU A 126 -15.89 -6.24 2.31
C LEU A 126 -15.95 -5.09 3.32
N ARG A 127 -14.94 -4.21 3.35
CA ARG A 127 -14.87 -3.06 4.27
C ARG A 127 -16.02 -2.06 4.05
N LYS A 128 -16.49 -1.90 2.80
CA LYS A 128 -17.65 -1.05 2.47
C LYS A 128 -18.99 -1.67 2.85
N MET A 129 -19.08 -2.99 3.08
CA MET A 129 -20.33 -3.71 3.41
C MET A 129 -20.38 -4.17 4.87
N ARG A 130 -19.30 -4.74 5.40
CA ARG A 130 -19.27 -5.36 6.74
C ARG A 130 -19.75 -4.44 7.85
N PRO A 131 -19.38 -3.14 7.92
CA PRO A 131 -19.93 -2.24 8.95
C PRO A 131 -21.43 -1.98 8.84
N TYR A 132 -22.04 -2.27 7.69
CA TYR A 132 -23.44 -1.99 7.35
C TYR A 132 -24.29 -3.23 7.14
N GLU A 133 -23.72 -4.43 7.33
CA GLU A 133 -24.45 -5.69 7.13
C GLU A 133 -25.69 -5.77 8.04
N THR A 134 -26.81 -6.24 7.47
CA THR A 134 -28.05 -6.41 8.20
C THR A 134 -28.16 -7.78 8.88
N GLU A 135 -27.35 -8.73 8.42
CA GLU A 135 -27.22 -10.08 8.98
C GLU A 135 -25.77 -10.30 9.43
N PRO A 136 -25.48 -10.39 10.74
CA PRO A 136 -24.12 -10.47 11.25
C PRO A 136 -23.28 -11.58 10.61
N GLY A 137 -22.09 -11.21 10.11
CA GLY A 137 -21.12 -12.09 9.49
C GLY A 137 -21.49 -12.55 8.07
N CYS A 138 -22.53 -11.98 7.44
CA CYS A 138 -22.86 -12.34 6.07
C CYS A 138 -21.83 -11.80 5.06
N ALA A 139 -21.24 -10.62 5.34
CA ALA A 139 -20.20 -10.04 4.51
C ALA A 139 -18.92 -10.91 4.52
N ASP A 140 -18.46 -11.36 5.68
CA ASP A 140 -17.30 -12.23 5.81
C ASP A 140 -17.54 -13.60 5.13
N ARG A 141 -18.74 -14.18 5.26
CA ARG A 141 -19.08 -15.44 4.57
C ARG A 141 -19.05 -15.26 3.05
N ALA A 142 -19.64 -14.19 2.54
CA ALA A 142 -19.64 -13.89 1.11
C ALA A 142 -18.22 -13.63 0.58
N PHE A 143 -17.40 -12.92 1.35
CA PHE A 143 -16.00 -12.68 1.00
C PHE A 143 -15.20 -13.99 0.91
N ASN A 144 -15.33 -14.89 1.87
CA ASN A 144 -14.66 -16.19 1.84
C ASN A 144 -15.10 -17.04 0.63
N GLU A 145 -16.42 -17.08 0.31
CA GLU A 145 -16.93 -17.73 -0.89
C GLU A 145 -16.38 -17.08 -2.17
N ALA A 146 -16.32 -15.74 -2.21
CA ALA A 146 -15.76 -14.98 -3.33
C ALA A 146 -14.27 -15.28 -3.53
N LEU A 147 -13.47 -15.38 -2.46
CA LEU A 147 -12.08 -15.79 -2.52
C LEU A 147 -11.91 -17.20 -3.07
N ASP A 148 -12.75 -18.15 -2.65
CA ASP A 148 -12.70 -19.53 -3.15
C ASP A 148 -12.95 -19.59 -4.66
N LEU A 149 -13.95 -18.84 -5.16
CA LEU A 149 -14.25 -18.74 -6.59
C LEU A 149 -13.11 -18.10 -7.38
N LEU A 150 -12.50 -17.03 -6.84
CA LEU A 150 -11.32 -16.38 -7.44
C LEU A 150 -10.14 -17.36 -7.50
N MET A 151 -9.90 -18.10 -6.41
CA MET A 151 -8.81 -19.08 -6.32
C MET A 151 -9.05 -20.27 -7.27
N GLU A 152 -10.28 -20.71 -7.47
CA GLU A 152 -10.62 -21.72 -8.48
C GLU A 152 -10.33 -21.20 -9.89
N GLY A 153 -10.73 -19.95 -10.18
CA GLY A 153 -10.37 -19.26 -11.42
C GLY A 153 -8.87 -19.17 -11.66
N LEU A 154 -8.09 -18.91 -10.60
CA LEU A 154 -6.62 -18.83 -10.63
C LEU A 154 -5.96 -20.19 -10.91
N ARG A 155 -6.53 -21.29 -10.40
CA ARG A 155 -6.06 -22.66 -10.70
C ARG A 155 -6.23 -23.01 -12.17
N GLY A 156 -7.15 -22.37 -12.87
CA GLY A 156 -7.36 -22.51 -14.30
C GLY A 156 -6.14 -22.15 -15.14
N LYS A 157 -6.13 -22.59 -16.40
CA LYS A 157 -4.97 -22.43 -17.29
C LYS A 157 -4.94 -21.11 -18.07
N SER A 158 -5.96 -20.26 -17.97
CA SER A 158 -6.12 -19.05 -18.79
C SER A 158 -6.57 -17.83 -18.00
N LEU A 159 -6.27 -16.63 -18.51
CA LEU A 159 -6.83 -15.37 -17.99
C LEU A 159 -8.37 -15.37 -18.05
N ARG A 160 -8.97 -16.07 -19.04
CA ARG A 160 -10.43 -16.19 -19.14
C ARG A 160 -11.03 -16.93 -17.94
N SER A 161 -10.36 -17.99 -17.42
CA SER A 161 -10.82 -18.69 -16.21
C SER A 161 -10.74 -17.78 -14.97
N LEU A 162 -9.66 -16.99 -14.84
CA LEU A 162 -9.51 -16.04 -13.76
C LEU A 162 -10.60 -14.95 -13.80
N LYS A 163 -10.83 -14.33 -14.97
CA LYS A 163 -11.92 -13.35 -15.17
C LYS A 163 -13.29 -13.90 -14.81
N ARG A 164 -13.57 -15.16 -15.19
CA ARG A 164 -14.84 -15.84 -14.85
C ARG A 164 -14.96 -16.02 -13.34
N GLY A 165 -13.92 -16.54 -12.67
CA GLY A 165 -13.92 -16.73 -11.22
C GLY A 165 -14.15 -15.40 -10.49
N PHE A 166 -13.48 -14.33 -10.93
CA PHE A 166 -13.66 -13.00 -10.35
C PHE A 166 -15.07 -12.42 -10.61
N SER A 167 -15.63 -12.60 -11.80
CA SER A 167 -17.02 -12.19 -12.07
C SER A 167 -18.02 -12.90 -11.15
N GLN A 168 -17.84 -14.21 -10.93
CA GLN A 168 -18.67 -14.99 -10.00
C GLN A 168 -18.48 -14.49 -8.55
N ALA A 169 -17.25 -14.15 -8.15
CA ALA A 169 -16.95 -13.59 -6.85
C ALA A 169 -17.70 -12.24 -6.63
N ILE A 170 -17.68 -11.34 -7.62
CA ILE A 170 -18.45 -10.08 -7.56
C ILE A 170 -19.96 -10.35 -7.47
N ASP A 171 -20.47 -11.36 -8.18
CA ASP A 171 -21.90 -11.73 -8.11
C ASP A 171 -22.31 -12.30 -6.74
N VAL A 172 -21.39 -12.95 -6.02
CA VAL A 172 -21.59 -13.35 -4.61
C VAL A 172 -21.61 -12.13 -3.70
N MET A 173 -20.64 -11.22 -3.82
CA MET A 173 -20.56 -10.00 -3.01
C MET A 173 -21.82 -9.11 -3.18
N LYS A 174 -22.40 -9.02 -4.37
CA LYS A 174 -23.66 -8.27 -4.61
C LYS A 174 -24.85 -8.77 -3.80
N LYS A 175 -24.84 -10.00 -3.33
CA LYS A 175 -25.96 -10.59 -2.58
C LYS A 175 -25.92 -10.28 -1.09
N VAL A 176 -24.84 -9.66 -0.61
CA VAL A 176 -24.71 -9.25 0.79
C VAL A 176 -25.77 -8.19 1.11
N PRO A 177 -26.66 -8.44 2.09
CA PRO A 177 -27.63 -7.45 2.52
C PRO A 177 -26.95 -6.41 3.43
N TYR A 178 -27.02 -5.13 3.06
CA TYR A 178 -26.46 -4.01 3.85
C TYR A 178 -27.39 -2.80 3.82
N ASP A 179 -27.31 -1.97 4.89
CA ASP A 179 -28.00 -0.69 4.98
C ASP A 179 -26.98 0.45 5.17
N ARG A 180 -26.82 1.29 4.13
CA ARG A 180 -25.97 2.48 4.11
C ARG A 180 -26.77 3.78 4.07
N THR A 181 -28.01 3.79 4.54
CA THR A 181 -28.82 5.02 4.62
C THR A 181 -28.15 6.07 5.52
N HIS A 182 -27.43 5.62 6.55
CA HIS A 182 -26.57 6.43 7.40
C HIS A 182 -25.13 6.02 7.22
N ARG A 183 -24.33 6.87 6.59
CA ARG A 183 -22.89 6.60 6.42
C ARG A 183 -22.17 6.75 7.76
N LYS A 184 -21.23 5.86 8.02
CA LYS A 184 -20.34 5.93 9.18
C LYS A 184 -19.15 6.83 8.88
N PRO A 185 -18.55 7.49 9.90
CA PRO A 185 -17.30 8.21 9.71
C PRO A 185 -16.22 7.30 9.15
N GLN A 186 -15.46 7.78 8.18
CA GLN A 186 -14.40 7.04 7.54
C GLN A 186 -13.07 7.26 8.26
N VAL A 187 -12.27 6.21 8.32
CA VAL A 187 -10.87 6.25 8.76
C VAL A 187 -9.99 5.54 7.74
N LEU A 188 -8.96 6.23 7.27
CA LEU A 188 -7.94 5.63 6.41
C LEU A 188 -6.83 5.04 7.26
N ILE A 189 -6.54 3.76 7.08
CA ILE A 189 -5.36 3.08 7.64
C ILE A 189 -4.26 3.08 6.60
N VAL A 190 -3.09 3.60 6.97
CA VAL A 190 -1.84 3.55 6.21
C VAL A 190 -0.69 3.23 7.14
N GLY A 191 0.48 2.98 6.61
CA GLY A 191 1.67 2.75 7.41
C GLY A 191 2.51 1.62 6.87
N GLU A 192 3.16 0.88 7.75
CA GLU A 192 4.01 -0.24 7.39
C GLU A 192 3.15 -1.45 6.98
N TYR A 193 3.53 -2.09 5.91
CA TYR A 193 2.67 -3.08 5.24
C TYR A 193 2.38 -4.35 6.04
N LEU A 194 3.36 -4.89 6.79
CA LEU A 194 3.06 -6.02 7.65
C LEU A 194 2.04 -5.61 8.72
N LEU A 195 2.20 -4.44 9.32
CA LEU A 195 1.22 -3.95 10.29
C LEU A 195 -0.15 -3.70 9.66
N ASN A 196 -0.21 -3.19 8.44
CA ASN A 196 -1.50 -2.98 7.78
C ASN A 196 -2.25 -4.31 7.56
N PHE A 197 -1.57 -5.32 7.02
CA PHE A 197 -2.23 -6.54 6.53
C PHE A 197 -2.10 -7.76 7.46
N HIS A 198 -1.47 -7.63 8.63
CA HIS A 198 -1.27 -8.73 9.56
C HIS A 198 -2.02 -8.51 10.89
N PRO A 199 -3.21 -9.08 11.05
CA PRO A 199 -4.07 -8.81 12.21
C PRO A 199 -3.43 -9.20 13.55
N GLY A 200 -2.59 -10.23 13.57
CA GLY A 200 -1.80 -10.60 14.75
C GLY A 200 -0.77 -9.55 15.15
N ALA A 201 -0.18 -8.82 14.20
CA ALA A 201 0.79 -7.76 14.49
C ALA A 201 0.11 -6.45 14.91
N ASN A 202 -1.05 -6.12 14.33
CA ASN A 202 -1.74 -4.86 14.54
C ASN A 202 -2.90 -4.91 15.57
N HIS A 203 -3.14 -6.04 16.23
CA HIS A 203 -4.22 -6.26 17.19
C HIS A 203 -5.63 -6.18 16.61
N ASP A 204 -5.83 -6.66 15.38
CA ASP A 204 -7.12 -6.61 14.68
C ASP A 204 -7.72 -5.19 14.62
N VAL A 205 -6.86 -4.19 14.39
CA VAL A 205 -7.22 -2.78 14.45
C VAL A 205 -8.36 -2.42 13.49
N GLU A 206 -8.42 -3.02 12.31
CA GLU A 206 -9.49 -2.85 11.33
C GLU A 206 -10.86 -3.24 11.97
N LEU A 207 -10.96 -4.47 12.46
CA LEU A 207 -12.18 -4.95 13.11
C LEU A 207 -12.53 -4.16 14.38
N TYR A 208 -11.51 -3.69 15.11
CA TYR A 208 -11.73 -2.86 16.29
C TYR A 208 -12.40 -1.53 15.91
N LEU A 209 -11.93 -0.85 14.87
CA LEU A 209 -12.50 0.40 14.38
C LEU A 209 -13.93 0.21 13.84
N GLU A 210 -14.17 -0.85 13.07
CA GLU A 210 -15.49 -1.16 12.54
C GLU A 210 -16.52 -1.49 13.64
N ARG A 211 -16.14 -2.29 14.65
CA ARG A 211 -16.98 -2.57 15.82
C ARG A 211 -17.29 -1.32 16.63
N ASN A 212 -16.45 -0.32 16.57
CA ASN A 212 -16.68 0.99 17.15
C ASN A 212 -17.41 1.96 16.22
N GLY A 213 -17.98 1.48 15.11
CA GLY A 213 -18.90 2.24 14.27
C GLY A 213 -18.23 3.13 13.24
N LEU A 214 -17.04 2.79 12.78
CA LEU A 214 -16.32 3.46 11.67
C LEU A 214 -16.38 2.62 10.39
N GLU A 215 -16.24 3.26 9.24
CA GLU A 215 -15.94 2.62 7.96
C GLU A 215 -14.43 2.72 7.72
N VAL A 216 -13.76 1.57 7.53
CA VAL A 216 -12.32 1.52 7.32
C VAL A 216 -12.00 1.57 5.82
N ILE A 217 -11.05 2.44 5.47
CA ILE A 217 -10.38 2.45 4.17
C ILE A 217 -8.94 1.98 4.42
N GLU A 218 -8.41 1.15 3.55
CA GLU A 218 -7.05 0.64 3.69
C GLU A 218 -6.29 0.78 2.37
N ALA A 219 -4.98 1.03 2.48
CA ALA A 219 -4.07 1.04 1.34
C ALA A 219 -4.09 -0.33 0.64
N ARG A 220 -3.75 -0.37 -0.65
CA ARG A 220 -3.82 -1.57 -1.48
C ARG A 220 -2.50 -2.33 -1.52
N MET A 221 -2.57 -3.64 -1.41
CA MET A 221 -1.39 -4.50 -1.54
C MET A 221 -0.79 -4.43 -2.95
N THR A 222 -1.61 -4.24 -3.97
CA THR A 222 -1.13 -4.10 -5.36
C THR A 222 -0.18 -2.93 -5.52
N ASP A 223 -0.45 -1.79 -4.88
CA ASP A 223 0.38 -0.57 -4.99
C ASP A 223 1.76 -0.76 -4.35
N VAL A 224 1.83 -1.52 -3.26
CA VAL A 224 3.09 -1.93 -2.63
C VAL A 224 4.02 -2.63 -3.61
N ILE A 225 3.49 -3.63 -4.31
CA ILE A 225 4.27 -4.45 -5.24
C ILE A 225 4.59 -3.66 -6.52
N ARG A 226 3.61 -2.92 -7.04
CA ARG A 226 3.78 -2.08 -8.22
C ARG A 226 4.81 -0.98 -8.02
N LYS A 227 4.89 -0.42 -6.81
CA LYS A 227 5.81 0.64 -6.44
C LYS A 227 7.23 0.37 -6.93
N THR A 228 7.76 -0.83 -6.71
CA THR A 228 9.12 -1.20 -7.11
C THR A 228 9.38 -0.96 -8.59
N TYR A 229 8.45 -1.35 -9.46
CA TYR A 229 8.58 -1.16 -10.92
C TYR A 229 8.35 0.28 -11.34
N PHE A 230 7.36 0.94 -10.72
CA PHE A 230 7.04 2.33 -10.99
C PHE A 230 8.21 3.26 -10.68
N TYR A 231 8.85 3.12 -9.52
CA TYR A 231 9.99 3.96 -9.12
C TYR A 231 11.20 3.76 -10.00
N GLN A 232 11.51 2.55 -10.37
CA GLN A 232 12.61 2.26 -11.29
C GLN A 232 12.41 3.02 -12.61
N HIS A 233 11.19 2.99 -13.14
CA HIS A 233 10.84 3.70 -14.37
C HIS A 233 10.84 5.23 -14.19
N ALA A 234 10.29 5.76 -13.11
CA ALA A 234 10.26 7.18 -12.81
C ALA A 234 11.67 7.77 -12.64
N GLN A 235 12.54 7.08 -11.88
CA GLN A 235 13.93 7.50 -11.67
C GLN A 235 14.74 7.51 -12.97
N GLU A 236 14.53 6.57 -13.87
CA GLU A 236 15.17 6.55 -15.18
C GLU A 236 14.80 7.79 -15.98
N LYS A 237 13.55 8.22 -15.91
CA LYS A 237 13.04 9.37 -16.63
C LYS A 237 13.53 10.69 -16.06
N GLU A 238 13.50 10.86 -14.74
CA GLU A 238 13.77 12.14 -14.08
C GLU A 238 15.25 12.36 -13.74
N TYR A 239 15.91 11.34 -13.22
CA TYR A 239 17.33 11.45 -12.84
C TYR A 239 18.28 10.98 -13.91
N ARG A 240 17.80 10.61 -15.10
CA ARG A 240 18.62 10.10 -16.21
C ARG A 240 19.54 8.95 -15.78
N VAL A 241 19.06 8.11 -14.86
CA VAL A 241 19.80 6.92 -14.42
C VAL A 241 20.10 6.06 -15.64
N THR A 242 21.39 5.79 -15.87
CA THR A 242 21.82 4.98 -17.03
C THR A 242 21.69 3.51 -16.66
N ARG A 243 20.74 2.82 -17.27
CA ARG A 243 20.55 1.37 -17.15
C ARG A 243 20.58 0.71 -18.52
N PRO A 244 20.92 -0.57 -18.60
CA PRO A 244 20.82 -1.34 -19.85
C PRO A 244 19.41 -1.25 -20.45
N LEU A 245 19.31 -1.12 -21.77
CA LEU A 245 18.02 -0.99 -22.46
C LEU A 245 17.04 -2.13 -22.13
N LYS A 246 17.56 -3.34 -21.92
CA LYS A 246 16.76 -4.52 -21.53
C LYS A 246 16.08 -4.33 -20.17
N GLU A 247 16.78 -3.77 -19.19
CA GLU A 247 16.24 -3.49 -17.86
C GLU A 247 15.16 -2.39 -17.92
N LYS A 248 15.46 -1.29 -18.65
CA LYS A 248 14.48 -0.21 -18.85
C LYS A 248 13.19 -0.73 -19.49
N ALA A 249 13.32 -1.55 -20.53
CA ALA A 249 12.16 -2.15 -21.18
C ALA A 249 11.39 -3.07 -20.21
N TRP A 250 12.11 -3.82 -19.36
CA TRP A 250 11.48 -4.70 -18.38
C TRP A 250 10.66 -3.91 -17.33
N HIS A 251 11.23 -2.86 -16.73
CA HIS A 251 10.53 -2.04 -15.74
C HIS A 251 9.28 -1.37 -16.35
N ALA A 252 9.41 -0.82 -17.56
CA ALA A 252 8.27 -0.22 -18.25
C ALA A 252 7.17 -1.26 -18.57
N ILE A 253 7.54 -2.46 -19.02
CA ILE A 253 6.58 -3.54 -19.29
C ILE A 253 5.91 -3.99 -18.00
N ALA A 254 6.69 -4.20 -16.92
CA ALA A 254 6.16 -4.65 -15.64
C ALA A 254 5.18 -3.63 -15.04
N ASP A 255 5.50 -2.34 -15.07
CA ASP A 255 4.60 -1.28 -14.61
C ASP A 255 3.30 -1.23 -15.45
N ASN A 256 3.40 -1.28 -16.78
CA ASN A 256 2.22 -1.30 -17.66
C ASN A 256 1.34 -2.55 -17.49
N VAL A 257 1.92 -3.70 -17.10
CA VAL A 257 1.13 -4.90 -16.79
C VAL A 257 0.15 -4.64 -15.66
N PHE A 258 0.52 -3.87 -14.65
CA PHE A 258 -0.38 -3.50 -13.55
C PHE A 258 -1.52 -2.59 -14.02
N ASP A 259 -1.28 -1.65 -14.94
CA ASP A 259 -2.36 -0.84 -15.52
C ASP A 259 -3.38 -1.70 -16.28
N VAL A 260 -2.89 -2.66 -17.07
CA VAL A 260 -3.77 -3.63 -17.76
C VAL A 260 -4.53 -4.48 -16.76
N ALA A 261 -3.88 -4.94 -15.68
CA ALA A 261 -4.50 -5.75 -14.65
C ALA A 261 -5.61 -4.98 -13.91
N HIS A 262 -5.36 -3.71 -13.54
CA HIS A 262 -6.38 -2.84 -12.94
C HIS A 262 -7.56 -2.61 -13.89
N ASN A 263 -7.32 -2.29 -15.17
CA ASN A 263 -8.38 -2.09 -16.13
C ASN A 263 -9.26 -3.34 -16.30
N VAL A 264 -8.66 -4.52 -16.25
CA VAL A 264 -9.37 -5.80 -16.27
C VAL A 264 -10.18 -5.99 -14.99
N CYS A 265 -9.61 -5.68 -13.83
CA CYS A 265 -10.30 -5.74 -12.55
C CYS A 265 -11.50 -4.79 -12.54
N ASP A 266 -11.30 -3.51 -12.85
CA ASP A 266 -12.33 -2.46 -12.84
C ASP A 266 -13.48 -2.80 -13.78
N SER A 267 -13.17 -3.33 -14.99
CA SER A 267 -14.20 -3.71 -15.97
C SER A 267 -15.18 -4.78 -15.45
N ILE A 268 -14.80 -5.53 -14.43
CA ILE A 268 -15.63 -6.56 -13.80
C ILE A 268 -16.20 -6.05 -12.47
N ALA A 269 -15.36 -5.44 -11.62
CA ALA A 269 -15.73 -5.00 -10.29
C ALA A 269 -16.75 -3.84 -10.29
N CYS A 270 -16.74 -2.97 -11.31
CA CYS A 270 -17.76 -1.91 -11.52
C CYS A 270 -19.19 -2.45 -11.68
N ALA A 271 -19.36 -3.75 -11.85
CA ALA A 271 -20.68 -4.37 -11.76
C ALA A 271 -21.27 -4.32 -10.33
N HIS A 272 -20.44 -4.14 -9.29
CA HIS A 272 -20.91 -3.94 -7.92
C HIS A 272 -21.16 -2.46 -7.63
N PRO A 273 -22.33 -2.08 -7.06
CA PRO A 273 -22.71 -0.66 -6.90
C PRO A 273 -21.83 0.13 -5.92
N LEU A 274 -21.11 -0.54 -5.01
CA LEU A 274 -20.20 0.11 -4.06
C LEU A 274 -18.74 0.16 -4.55
N TYR A 275 -18.42 -0.47 -5.68
CA TYR A 275 -17.05 -0.44 -6.18
C TYR A 275 -16.74 0.88 -6.88
N GLU A 276 -15.63 1.48 -6.51
CA GLU A 276 -15.06 2.67 -7.13
C GLU A 276 -13.65 2.36 -7.61
N PRO A 277 -13.32 2.63 -8.89
CA PRO A 277 -11.94 2.43 -9.35
C PRO A 277 -10.94 3.23 -8.52
N PRO A 278 -9.79 2.63 -8.15
CA PRO A 278 -8.81 3.30 -7.30
C PRO A 278 -8.13 4.49 -8.00
N CYS A 279 -7.59 5.40 -7.21
CA CYS A 279 -6.59 6.34 -7.69
C CYS A 279 -5.44 5.59 -8.36
N ARG A 280 -5.00 6.04 -9.53
CA ARG A 280 -3.90 5.39 -10.24
C ARG A 280 -2.56 5.77 -9.62
N MET A 281 -1.62 4.83 -9.61
CA MET A 281 -0.29 5.02 -9.01
C MET A 281 0.39 6.34 -9.42
N PRO A 282 0.43 6.76 -10.70
CA PRO A 282 1.05 8.03 -11.07
C PRO A 282 0.41 9.26 -10.41
N ASP A 283 -0.90 9.25 -10.23
CA ASP A 283 -1.63 10.37 -9.63
C ASP A 283 -1.50 10.33 -8.10
N LEU A 284 -1.56 9.14 -7.51
CA LEU A 284 -1.35 8.92 -6.09
C LEU A 284 0.04 9.42 -5.64
N VAL A 285 1.09 9.04 -6.38
CA VAL A 285 2.47 9.47 -6.04
C VAL A 285 2.66 10.96 -6.22
N ARG A 286 2.08 11.58 -7.27
CA ARG A 286 2.13 13.03 -7.47
C ARG A 286 1.40 13.81 -6.39
N ALA A 287 0.35 13.26 -5.81
CA ALA A 287 -0.34 13.89 -4.69
C ALA A 287 0.62 14.19 -3.52
N SER A 288 1.68 13.38 -3.35
CA SER A 288 2.69 13.57 -2.32
C SER A 288 3.61 14.79 -2.52
N ASP A 289 3.71 15.35 -3.73
CA ASP A 289 4.70 16.40 -4.10
C ASP A 289 4.59 17.68 -3.26
N SER A 290 3.43 17.94 -2.67
CA SER A 290 3.25 19.07 -1.74
C SER A 290 3.97 18.89 -0.38
N ILE A 291 4.43 17.67 -0.09
CA ILE A 291 5.09 17.29 1.17
C ILE A 291 6.47 16.71 0.93
N ILE A 292 6.54 15.70 0.04
CA ILE A 292 7.76 14.98 -0.30
C ILE A 292 7.72 14.65 -1.79
N HIS A 293 8.87 14.81 -2.44
CA HIS A 293 8.98 14.60 -3.89
C HIS A 293 8.60 13.17 -4.28
N HIS A 294 7.84 13.00 -5.36
CA HIS A 294 7.31 11.71 -5.82
C HIS A 294 8.37 10.65 -6.17
N THR A 295 9.63 11.03 -6.26
CA THR A 295 10.75 10.09 -6.47
C THR A 295 11.36 9.54 -5.18
N PHE A 296 10.84 9.92 -4.01
CA PHE A 296 11.31 9.38 -2.73
C PHE A 296 10.88 7.92 -2.59
N ASP A 297 11.84 7.00 -2.48
CA ASP A 297 11.61 5.55 -2.60
C ASP A 297 11.94 4.73 -1.34
N ALA A 298 12.21 5.34 -0.20
CA ALA A 298 12.50 4.57 1.01
C ALA A 298 11.25 3.86 1.54
N GLY A 299 11.29 2.54 1.63
CA GLY A 299 10.20 1.68 2.14
C GLY A 299 8.85 1.97 1.49
N GLU A 300 7.85 2.38 2.25
CA GLU A 300 6.52 2.79 1.78
C GLU A 300 6.58 4.07 0.94
N GLY A 301 7.66 4.83 1.07
CA GLY A 301 7.96 6.00 0.24
C GLY A 301 6.85 7.03 0.27
N VAL A 302 6.42 7.44 -0.92
CA VAL A 302 5.38 8.46 -1.10
C VAL A 302 3.96 7.89 -1.03
N LEU A 303 3.78 6.57 -0.87
CA LEU A 303 2.43 5.98 -0.81
C LEU A 303 1.67 6.48 0.41
N ILE A 304 2.30 6.53 1.59
CA ILE A 304 1.64 7.03 2.81
C ILE A 304 1.14 8.48 2.64
N PRO A 305 1.98 9.48 2.29
CA PRO A 305 1.48 10.84 2.08
C PRO A 305 0.53 10.94 0.89
N GLY A 306 0.74 10.18 -0.19
CA GLY A 306 -0.13 10.16 -1.36
C GLY A 306 -1.54 9.71 -1.01
N GLU A 307 -1.69 8.60 -0.30
CA GLU A 307 -2.98 8.08 0.17
C GLU A 307 -3.69 9.09 1.10
N ILE A 308 -2.98 9.62 2.09
CA ILE A 308 -3.57 10.60 3.02
C ILE A 308 -4.05 11.84 2.26
N LEU A 309 -3.24 12.40 1.36
CA LEU A 309 -3.59 13.61 0.61
C LEU A 309 -4.73 13.35 -0.37
N HIS A 310 -4.71 12.20 -1.06
CA HIS A 310 -5.79 11.81 -1.95
C HIS A 310 -7.12 11.70 -1.19
N HIS A 311 -7.15 10.94 -0.10
CA HIS A 311 -8.38 10.74 0.67
C HIS A 311 -8.82 12.00 1.42
N ALA A 312 -7.89 12.85 1.89
CA ALA A 312 -8.23 14.14 2.49
C ALA A 312 -8.91 15.08 1.48
N ALA A 313 -8.45 15.10 0.23
CA ALA A 313 -9.07 15.86 -0.85
C ALA A 313 -10.48 15.35 -1.19
N HIS A 314 -10.80 14.09 -0.90
CA HIS A 314 -12.11 13.46 -1.11
C HIS A 314 -12.97 13.41 0.17
N GLY A 315 -12.61 14.18 1.21
CA GLY A 315 -13.44 14.38 2.39
C GLY A 315 -13.17 13.45 3.57
N CYS A 316 -12.21 12.52 3.48
CA CYS A 316 -11.77 11.77 4.65
C CYS A 316 -11.04 12.70 5.63
N THR A 317 -11.41 12.64 6.91
CA THR A 317 -10.85 13.50 7.94
C THR A 317 -10.07 12.75 9.01
N SER A 318 -10.11 11.42 9.03
CA SER A 318 -9.46 10.61 10.07
C SER A 318 -8.45 9.65 9.45
N PHE A 319 -7.21 9.71 9.94
CA PHE A 319 -6.07 8.99 9.40
C PHE A 319 -5.32 8.27 10.51
N LEU A 320 -5.16 6.97 10.38
CA LEU A 320 -4.40 6.12 11.28
C LEU A 320 -3.13 5.66 10.56
N ILE A 321 -1.97 5.99 11.10
CA ILE A 321 -0.67 5.57 10.55
C ILE A 321 -0.11 4.49 11.47
N LEU A 322 -0.06 3.24 10.99
CA LEU A 322 0.50 2.11 11.74
C LEU A 322 2.02 2.11 11.59
N GLN A 323 2.69 2.46 12.66
CA GLN A 323 4.13 2.67 12.68
C GLN A 323 4.82 1.67 13.59
N PRO A 324 5.65 0.74 13.05
CA PRO A 324 6.42 -0.15 13.90
C PRO A 324 7.65 0.56 14.45
N PHE A 325 8.01 0.20 15.68
CA PHE A 325 9.30 0.61 16.25
C PHE A 325 10.46 0.17 15.34
N GLY A 326 11.43 1.05 15.16
CA GLY A 326 12.61 0.80 14.33
C GLY A 326 12.40 0.88 12.82
N CYS A 327 11.20 1.21 12.34
CA CYS A 327 10.94 1.39 10.91
C CYS A 327 11.42 2.77 10.44
N LEU A 328 12.55 2.81 9.71
CA LEU A 328 13.10 4.06 9.18
C LEU A 328 12.13 4.79 8.25
N PRO A 329 11.58 4.15 7.18
CA PRO A 329 10.69 4.83 6.25
C PRO A 329 9.48 5.45 6.94
N ASN A 330 8.80 4.70 7.82
CA ASN A 330 7.62 5.20 8.53
C ASN A 330 7.90 6.36 9.47
N HIS A 331 9.08 6.43 10.09
CA HIS A 331 9.45 7.61 10.87
C HIS A 331 9.57 8.85 10.00
N VAL A 332 10.05 8.72 8.75
CA VAL A 332 10.18 9.84 7.80
C VAL A 332 8.85 10.20 7.17
N VAL A 333 8.19 9.25 6.49
CA VAL A 333 7.01 9.52 5.64
C VAL A 333 5.67 9.29 6.34
N GLY A 334 5.66 8.70 7.52
CA GLY A 334 4.48 8.59 8.37
C GLY A 334 4.46 9.68 9.42
N ARG A 335 5.23 9.52 10.49
CA ARG A 335 5.24 10.47 11.61
C ARG A 335 5.87 11.83 11.26
N GLY A 336 6.97 11.82 10.51
CA GLY A 336 7.73 13.04 10.19
C GLY A 336 6.94 14.06 9.38
N ILE A 337 5.98 13.63 8.59
CA ILE A 337 5.15 14.50 7.74
C ILE A 337 3.84 14.95 8.41
N ALA A 338 3.47 14.39 9.57
CA ALA A 338 2.18 14.61 10.21
C ALA A 338 1.88 16.11 10.47
N LYS A 339 2.90 16.89 10.86
CA LYS A 339 2.75 18.34 11.03
C LYS A 339 2.39 19.03 9.71
N ARG A 340 3.10 18.70 8.63
CA ARG A 340 2.85 19.29 7.32
C ARG A 340 1.50 18.92 6.75
N LEU A 341 1.07 17.67 6.94
CA LEU A 341 -0.29 17.22 6.60
C LEU A 341 -1.35 18.05 7.32
N LYS A 342 -1.16 18.31 8.61
CA LYS A 342 -2.07 19.12 9.43
C LYS A 342 -2.12 20.58 8.99
N GLU A 343 -1.00 21.13 8.49
CA GLU A 343 -0.95 22.48 7.92
C GLU A 343 -1.75 22.57 6.62
N LEU A 344 -1.69 21.55 5.76
CA LEU A 344 -2.44 21.49 4.50
C LEU A 344 -3.93 21.20 4.73
N TYR A 345 -4.24 20.33 5.68
CA TYR A 345 -5.60 19.92 6.04
C TYR A 345 -5.82 20.09 7.56
N PRO A 346 -6.13 21.31 8.04
CA PRO A 346 -6.30 21.58 9.47
C PRO A 346 -7.37 20.73 10.16
N GLN A 347 -8.39 20.31 9.43
CA GLN A 347 -9.47 19.43 9.88
C GLN A 347 -9.03 17.95 10.02
N ALA A 348 -7.91 17.56 9.41
CA ALA A 348 -7.45 16.18 9.46
C ALA A 348 -7.07 15.77 10.89
N ASN A 349 -7.62 14.67 11.34
CA ASN A 349 -7.27 14.00 12.59
C ASN A 349 -6.28 12.87 12.27
N ILE A 350 -5.00 13.09 12.54
CA ILE A 350 -3.91 12.18 12.17
C ILE A 350 -3.35 11.56 13.43
N LEU A 351 -3.45 10.23 13.53
CA LEU A 351 -2.92 9.44 14.63
C LEU A 351 -1.78 8.53 14.15
N PRO A 352 -0.51 8.91 14.32
CA PRO A 352 0.60 7.96 14.24
C PRO A 352 0.56 7.05 15.47
N LEU A 353 0.39 5.75 15.26
CA LEU A 353 0.28 4.75 16.31
C LEU A 353 1.51 3.85 16.30
N ASP A 354 2.32 3.94 17.36
CA ASP A 354 3.56 3.18 17.47
C ASP A 354 3.28 1.76 18.00
N TYR A 355 3.82 0.78 17.28
CA TYR A 355 3.81 -0.63 17.64
C TYR A 355 5.23 -1.10 17.97
N ASP A 356 5.40 -1.69 19.13
CA ASP A 356 6.64 -2.35 19.53
C ASP A 356 6.32 -3.69 20.21
N PRO A 357 7.32 -4.55 20.41
CA PRO A 357 7.08 -5.88 20.97
C PRO A 357 6.55 -5.87 22.42
N ASP A 358 6.71 -4.77 23.14
CA ASP A 358 6.32 -4.62 24.55
C ASP A 358 5.07 -3.75 24.74
N VAL A 359 4.50 -3.22 23.63
CA VAL A 359 3.30 -2.38 23.75
C VAL A 359 2.08 -3.20 24.19
N SER A 360 1.41 -2.74 25.21
CA SER A 360 0.15 -3.34 25.63
C SER A 360 -1.02 -2.88 24.76
N PHE A 361 -1.96 -3.77 24.47
CA PHE A 361 -3.17 -3.39 23.73
C PHE A 361 -3.93 -2.23 24.38
N ALA A 362 -3.94 -2.15 25.71
CA ALA A 362 -4.60 -1.05 26.42
C ALA A 362 -4.06 0.33 26.04
N ASN A 363 -2.75 0.45 25.81
CA ASN A 363 -2.15 1.71 25.35
C ASN A 363 -2.58 2.05 23.92
N ILE A 364 -2.62 1.06 23.04
CA ILE A 364 -3.11 1.19 21.65
C ILE A 364 -4.59 1.58 21.69
N GLU A 365 -5.40 0.85 22.45
CA GLU A 365 -6.83 1.06 22.58
C GLU A 365 -7.18 2.48 23.05
N ASN A 366 -6.52 2.99 24.07
CA ASN A 366 -6.74 4.36 24.55
C ASN A 366 -6.53 5.41 23.44
N ARG A 367 -5.52 5.24 22.62
CA ARG A 367 -5.23 6.15 21.49
C ARG A 367 -6.25 5.99 20.36
N LEU A 368 -6.67 4.76 20.06
CA LEU A 368 -7.73 4.47 19.09
C LEU A 368 -9.06 5.07 19.52
N GLN A 369 -9.40 4.99 20.82
CA GLN A 369 -10.62 5.61 21.36
C GLN A 369 -10.64 7.13 21.15
N MET A 370 -9.51 7.81 21.30
CA MET A 370 -9.41 9.25 20.99
C MET A 370 -9.68 9.53 19.51
N LEU A 371 -9.14 8.72 18.60
CA LEU A 371 -9.41 8.84 17.16
C LEU A 371 -10.90 8.63 16.86
N ILE A 372 -11.51 7.57 17.44
CA ILE A 372 -12.92 7.23 17.25
C ILE A 372 -13.83 8.35 17.74
N LEU A 373 -13.58 8.89 18.93
CA LEU A 373 -14.37 10.01 19.47
C LEU A 373 -14.27 11.25 18.60
N SER A 374 -13.06 11.57 18.10
CA SER A 374 -12.86 12.70 17.21
C SER A 374 -13.57 12.51 15.86
N ALA A 375 -13.48 11.32 15.26
CA ALA A 375 -14.15 11.00 14.00
C ALA A 375 -15.67 11.16 14.11
N LYS A 376 -16.28 10.62 15.17
CA LYS A 376 -17.72 10.75 15.44
C LYS A 376 -18.15 12.17 15.80
N GLY A 377 -17.29 12.94 16.48
CA GLY A 377 -17.54 14.34 16.81
C GLY A 377 -17.56 15.23 15.57
N THR A 378 -16.72 14.98 14.59
CA THR A 378 -16.68 15.69 13.31
C THR A 378 -17.93 15.44 12.48
N GLU A 379 -18.44 14.20 12.45
CA GLU A 379 -19.68 13.85 11.75
C GLU A 379 -20.89 14.59 12.36
N ASN A 380 -21.02 14.59 13.67
CA ASN A 380 -22.11 15.31 14.35
C ASN A 380 -22.10 16.81 14.01
N SER A 381 -20.92 17.43 13.93
CA SER A 381 -20.77 18.82 13.55
C SER A 381 -21.14 19.07 12.09
N GLN A 382 -20.82 18.16 11.18
CA GLN A 382 -21.22 18.26 9.75
C GLN A 382 -22.73 18.12 9.58
N VAL A 383 -23.33 17.15 10.27
CA VAL A 383 -24.81 16.96 10.25
C VAL A 383 -25.54 18.16 10.82
N GLU A 384 -25.01 18.81 11.86
CA GLU A 384 -25.58 20.03 12.43
C GLU A 384 -25.46 21.22 11.45
N VAL A 385 -24.30 21.36 10.77
CA VAL A 385 -24.09 22.39 9.74
C VAL A 385 -25.00 22.17 8.53
N GLU A 386 -25.15 20.94 8.05
CA GLU A 386 -26.08 20.61 6.96
C GLU A 386 -27.54 20.88 7.36
N LYS A 387 -27.95 20.52 8.57
CA LYS A 387 -29.28 20.83 9.09
C LYS A 387 -29.51 22.33 9.28
N ALA A 388 -28.48 23.08 9.66
CA ALA A 388 -28.51 24.52 9.79
C ALA A 388 -28.58 25.19 8.40
N SER A 389 -27.81 24.73 7.41
CA SER A 389 -27.83 25.23 6.03
C SER A 389 -29.14 24.89 5.30
N ALA A 390 -29.72 23.74 5.58
CA ALA A 390 -31.05 23.36 5.05
C ALA A 390 -32.21 24.22 5.63
N ARG A 391 -31.98 24.88 6.77
CA ARG A 391 -32.96 25.79 7.40
C ARG A 391 -32.83 27.25 6.96
N THR A 392 -31.79 27.60 6.20
CA THR A 392 -31.56 28.97 5.70
C THR A 392 -31.76 28.99 4.18
N PRO A 393 -32.75 29.69 3.62
CA PRO A 393 -32.92 29.76 2.18
C PRO A 393 -31.81 30.60 1.53
N GLN A 394 -31.10 29.98 0.60
CA GLN A 394 -30.37 30.58 -0.53
C GLN A 394 -29.69 31.96 -0.33
N ALA A 395 -28.51 32.00 0.31
CA ALA A 395 -27.59 33.12 0.09
C ALA A 395 -26.07 32.70 0.15
N ALA A 396 -25.75 31.43 0.41
CA ALA A 396 -24.35 31.01 0.63
C ALA A 396 -23.75 30.14 -0.50
N SER A 397 -24.51 29.84 -1.56
CA SER A 397 -24.04 28.93 -2.63
C SER A 397 -23.00 29.56 -3.58
N SER A 398 -22.89 30.90 -3.66
CA SER A 398 -21.94 31.55 -4.57
C SER A 398 -20.54 31.69 -3.99
N ALA A 399 -20.39 31.92 -2.69
CA ALA A 399 -19.11 32.23 -2.07
C ALA A 399 -18.15 31.01 -1.96
N VAL A 400 -18.70 29.78 -1.78
CA VAL A 400 -17.91 28.56 -1.69
C VAL A 400 -17.46 28.09 -3.07
N SER A 401 -18.30 28.26 -4.09
CA SER A 401 -17.96 27.99 -5.50
C SER A 401 -16.86 28.91 -6.00
N ASP A 402 -16.92 30.20 -5.65
CA ASP A 402 -15.95 31.20 -6.09
C ASP A 402 -14.58 31.02 -5.39
N ALA A 403 -14.56 30.59 -4.13
CA ALA A 403 -13.32 30.28 -3.42
C ALA A 403 -12.65 29.00 -3.97
N ALA A 404 -13.40 27.97 -4.31
CA ALA A 404 -12.89 26.74 -4.92
C ALA A 404 -12.35 26.98 -6.34
N LEU A 405 -13.05 27.81 -7.15
CA LEU A 405 -12.57 28.23 -8.48
C LEU A 405 -11.31 29.10 -8.39
N ALA A 406 -11.20 29.99 -7.40
CA ALA A 406 -10.03 30.84 -7.20
C ALA A 406 -8.78 30.02 -6.82
N VAL A 407 -8.93 28.99 -6.00
CA VAL A 407 -7.81 28.08 -5.62
C VAL A 407 -7.39 27.22 -6.82
N ALA A 408 -8.34 26.70 -7.61
CA ALA A 408 -8.02 25.95 -8.83
C ALA A 408 -7.32 26.82 -9.90
N SER A 409 -7.79 28.07 -10.09
CA SER A 409 -7.17 29.03 -11.01
C SER A 409 -5.76 29.46 -10.58
N ALA A 410 -5.49 29.57 -9.26
CA ALA A 410 -4.16 29.89 -8.75
C ALA A 410 -3.18 28.71 -8.91
N ALA A 411 -3.65 27.47 -8.78
CA ALA A 411 -2.86 26.28 -9.01
C ALA A 411 -2.50 26.10 -10.49
N ASP A 412 -3.43 26.36 -11.42
CA ASP A 412 -3.16 26.33 -12.85
C ASP A 412 -2.18 27.43 -13.30
N SER A 413 -2.30 28.64 -12.71
CA SER A 413 -1.37 29.74 -13.02
C SER A 413 0.06 29.46 -12.52
N ALA A 414 0.21 28.80 -11.38
CA ALA A 414 1.53 28.39 -10.85
C ALA A 414 2.14 27.24 -11.68
N ALA A 415 1.33 26.31 -12.17
CA ALA A 415 1.77 25.24 -13.05
C ALA A 415 2.23 25.77 -14.42
N TYR A 416 1.52 26.76 -14.98
CA TYR A 416 1.91 27.42 -16.22
C TYR A 416 3.22 28.21 -16.09
N ALA A 417 3.41 28.94 -14.98
CA ALA A 417 4.66 29.67 -14.71
C ALA A 417 5.86 28.72 -14.53
N ALA A 418 5.66 27.57 -13.89
CA ALA A 418 6.71 26.57 -13.76
C ALA A 418 7.06 25.89 -15.09
N ALA A 419 6.08 25.66 -15.96
CA ALA A 419 6.30 25.12 -17.30
C ALA A 419 7.07 26.10 -18.21
N ASP A 420 6.82 27.41 -18.08
CA ASP A 420 7.48 28.46 -18.85
C ASP A 420 8.95 28.62 -18.42
N VAL A 421 9.24 28.54 -17.13
CA VAL A 421 10.61 28.52 -16.59
C VAL A 421 11.39 27.29 -17.06
N ALA A 422 10.74 26.11 -17.10
CA ALA A 422 11.35 24.89 -17.58
C ALA A 422 11.64 24.95 -19.10
N ALA A 423 10.74 25.55 -19.90
CA ALA A 423 10.94 25.75 -21.34
C ALA A 423 12.13 26.68 -21.63
N HIS A 424 12.28 27.77 -20.87
CA HIS A 424 13.43 28.69 -21.02
C HIS A 424 14.76 28.04 -20.58
N ALA A 425 14.76 27.17 -19.56
CA ALA A 425 15.95 26.41 -19.16
C ALA A 425 16.39 25.39 -20.24
N ILE A 426 15.44 24.77 -20.93
CA ILE A 426 15.71 23.82 -22.04
C ILE A 426 16.30 24.55 -23.25
N ASP A 427 15.82 25.75 -23.56
CA ASP A 427 16.36 26.55 -24.67
C ASP A 427 17.75 27.14 -24.36
N ALA A 428 18.03 27.53 -23.11
CA ALA A 428 19.34 27.91 -22.66
C ALA A 428 20.34 26.73 -22.73
N GLY A 429 19.94 25.52 -22.40
CA GLY A 429 20.74 24.30 -22.54
C GLY A 429 21.05 23.95 -23.99
N LYS A 430 20.10 24.14 -24.92
CA LYS A 430 20.30 23.94 -26.33
C LYS A 430 21.26 24.99 -26.96
N PHE A 431 21.19 26.22 -26.48
CA PHE A 431 22.10 27.28 -26.90
C PHE A 431 23.54 27.02 -26.43
N ALA A 432 23.73 26.59 -25.18
CA ALA A 432 25.03 26.21 -24.65
C ALA A 432 25.65 25.00 -25.37
N ALA A 433 24.84 24.01 -25.72
CA ALA A 433 25.30 22.85 -26.50
C ALA A 433 25.72 23.22 -27.93
N LYS A 434 25.02 24.17 -28.54
CA LYS A 434 25.34 24.66 -29.90
C LYS A 434 26.64 25.50 -29.93
N THR A 435 26.89 26.33 -28.92
CA THR A 435 28.13 27.07 -28.76
C THR A 435 29.32 26.18 -28.45
N ALA A 436 29.18 25.13 -27.66
CA ALA A 436 30.20 24.14 -27.38
C ALA A 436 30.57 23.29 -28.64
N SER A 437 29.60 23.00 -29.49
CA SER A 437 29.82 22.31 -30.77
C SER A 437 30.55 23.16 -31.77
N SER A 438 30.24 24.47 -31.89
CA SER A 438 30.95 25.40 -32.76
C SER A 438 32.39 25.69 -32.32
N ALA A 439 32.64 25.72 -31.00
CA ALA A 439 33.98 25.87 -30.45
C ALA A 439 34.88 24.65 -30.71
N ARG A 440 34.33 23.42 -30.68
CA ARG A 440 35.07 22.20 -31.05
C ARG A 440 35.35 22.10 -32.54
N SER A 441 34.46 22.59 -33.42
CA SER A 441 34.67 22.67 -34.84
C SER A 441 35.75 23.67 -35.21
N ALA A 442 35.85 24.81 -34.53
CA ALA A 442 36.89 25.81 -34.72
C ALA A 442 38.27 25.34 -34.24
N ALA A 443 38.36 24.56 -33.18
CA ALA A 443 39.61 23.99 -32.65
C ALA A 443 40.16 22.85 -33.52
N GLY A 444 39.28 22.11 -34.23
CA GLY A 444 39.69 21.05 -35.17
C GLY A 444 40.13 21.53 -36.55
N ALA A 445 39.94 22.84 -36.90
CA ALA A 445 40.38 23.43 -38.14
C ALA A 445 41.72 24.19 -38.01
N ALA A 446 42.29 24.24 -36.80
CA ALA A 446 43.57 24.93 -36.50
C ALA A 446 44.70 23.97 -36.10
N ALA A 447 44.49 22.64 -36.22
CA ALA A 447 45.47 21.57 -36.08
C ALA A 447 45.53 20.82 -37.42
#